data_4e8d66c787f94ff4d271a0df063aa691
#
_entry.id   4e8d66c787f94ff4d271a0df063aa691
#
_cell.length_a   1.000
_cell.length_b   1.000
_cell.length_c   1.000
_cell.angle_alpha   90.00
_cell.angle_beta   90.00
_cell.angle_gamma   90.00
#
_symmetry.space_group_name_H-M   'P 1'
#
loop_
_entity.id
_entity.type
_entity.pdbx_description
1 polymer ?
#
loop_
_entity_poly.entity_id
_entity_poly.type
_entity_poly.pdbx_seq_one_letter_code
_entity_poly.pdbx_strand_id
1 'polypeptide(L)'
;MRDTERRRQSFGAWANQYDQLRPAYPQELVAAILDDCQATVEHPVVDIGAGTGQLTRVIDSLGFPVVAVEPDERMRAPLARGLGEESALAGSAEDIPLRDGAAAAVVGGQMWHWVRPEAAVPEIGRVLRPGGSMTIVWILRDDNVRWVRELAEVVSLPDRLSWFDGASVPSLGDPFGPFVLREQSFTQEFAVEQLPDHLRTYSSVALADDVEDQLAAAVRIVAEHPEAGVAGVVEMPFVAKAFSARRR
;
A
#
# COMPACT_ATOMS: atom_id res chain seq x y z
N MET A 1 13.14 14.27 10.63
CA MET A 1 12.16 15.20 10.05
C MET A 1 12.46 15.60 8.59
N ARG A 2 13.66 16.08 8.23
CA ARG A 2 13.99 16.49 6.83
C ARG A 2 14.02 15.34 5.81
N ASP A 3 14.41 14.14 6.20
CA ASP A 3 14.53 12.97 5.32
C ASP A 3 13.15 12.37 4.98
N THR A 4 12.25 12.32 5.93
CA THR A 4 10.86 11.86 5.75
C THR A 4 10.09 12.77 4.78
N GLU A 5 10.25 14.10 4.92
CA GLU A 5 9.64 15.08 4.02
C GLU A 5 10.20 14.99 2.60
N ARG A 6 11.52 14.80 2.46
CA ARG A 6 12.18 14.62 1.16
C ARG A 6 11.70 13.35 0.44
N ARG A 7 11.48 12.26 1.19
CA ARG A 7 10.91 11.01 0.66
C ARG A 7 9.46 11.20 0.21
N ARG A 8 8.62 11.89 0.99
CA ARG A 8 7.24 12.22 0.56
C ARG A 8 7.21 13.04 -0.72
N GLN A 9 8.10 14.03 -0.87
CA GLN A 9 8.13 14.90 -2.05
C GLN A 9 8.67 14.21 -3.32
N SER A 10 9.46 13.13 -3.20
CA SER A 10 9.98 12.38 -4.36
C SER A 10 8.88 11.62 -5.11
N PHE A 11 7.81 11.19 -4.43
CA PHE A 11 6.72 10.42 -5.06
C PHE A 11 5.94 11.21 -6.11
N GLY A 12 5.71 12.51 -5.91
CA GLY A 12 4.91 13.32 -6.84
C GLY A 12 5.54 13.53 -8.22
N ALA A 13 6.87 13.41 -8.37
CA ALA A 13 7.55 13.58 -9.64
C ALA A 13 7.43 12.35 -10.56
N TRP A 14 7.17 11.16 -10.00
CA TRP A 14 7.15 9.87 -10.69
C TRP A 14 5.78 9.18 -10.65
N ALA A 15 4.72 9.91 -10.29
CA ALA A 15 3.39 9.35 -10.03
C ALA A 15 2.86 8.42 -11.14
N ASN A 16 3.06 8.75 -12.42
CA ASN A 16 2.57 7.95 -13.55
C ASN A 16 3.37 6.64 -13.73
N GLN A 17 4.71 6.66 -13.57
CA GLN A 17 5.55 5.46 -13.65
C GLN A 17 5.38 4.59 -12.40
N TYR A 18 5.23 5.22 -11.24
CA TYR A 18 4.95 4.56 -9.98
C TYR A 18 3.71 3.66 -10.08
N ASP A 19 2.62 4.18 -10.66
CA ASP A 19 1.34 3.48 -10.77
C ASP A 19 1.41 2.23 -11.67
N GLN A 20 2.26 2.26 -12.71
CA GLN A 20 2.41 1.15 -13.67
C GLN A 20 3.35 0.05 -13.18
N LEU A 21 4.33 0.40 -12.34
CA LEU A 21 5.41 -0.52 -11.95
C LEU A 21 5.22 -1.11 -10.55
N ARG A 22 4.43 -0.47 -9.69
CA ARG A 22 4.12 -1.01 -8.36
C ARG A 22 3.14 -2.19 -8.46
N PRO A 23 3.31 -3.21 -7.60
CA PRO A 23 2.40 -4.35 -7.59
C PRO A 23 0.97 -3.91 -7.26
N ALA A 24 0.03 -4.41 -8.07
CA ALA A 24 -1.39 -4.19 -7.84
C ALA A 24 -1.87 -4.97 -6.61
N TYR A 25 -2.92 -4.46 -5.95
CA TYR A 25 -3.55 -5.19 -4.85
C TYR A 25 -4.38 -6.35 -5.39
N PRO A 26 -4.18 -7.61 -4.90
CA PRO A 26 -4.97 -8.75 -5.34
C PRO A 26 -6.46 -8.53 -5.06
N GLN A 27 -7.28 -8.64 -6.10
CA GLN A 27 -8.73 -8.37 -6.00
C GLN A 27 -9.42 -9.30 -5.00
N GLU A 28 -9.02 -10.57 -4.98
CA GLU A 28 -9.59 -11.56 -4.06
C GLU A 28 -9.31 -11.19 -2.59
N LEU A 29 -8.10 -10.69 -2.28
CA LEU A 29 -7.78 -10.23 -0.92
C LEU A 29 -8.62 -9.01 -0.56
N VAL A 30 -8.72 -8.02 -1.47
CA VAL A 30 -9.52 -6.82 -1.24
C VAL A 30 -11.00 -7.17 -1.07
N ALA A 31 -11.53 -8.05 -1.90
CA ALA A 31 -12.89 -8.56 -1.74
C ALA A 31 -13.09 -9.23 -0.37
N ALA A 32 -12.16 -10.11 0.04
CA ALA A 32 -12.25 -10.84 1.30
C ALA A 32 -12.16 -9.95 2.55
N ILE A 33 -11.45 -8.81 2.50
CA ILE A 33 -11.41 -7.87 3.63
C ILE A 33 -12.65 -6.96 3.68
N LEU A 34 -13.38 -6.82 2.58
CA LEU A 34 -14.58 -5.98 2.47
C LEU A 34 -15.89 -6.77 2.46
N ASP A 35 -15.84 -8.11 2.43
CA ASP A 35 -17.01 -8.98 2.31
C ASP A 35 -18.12 -8.67 3.34
N ASP A 36 -17.73 -8.41 4.58
CA ASP A 36 -18.66 -8.11 5.67
C ASP A 36 -18.93 -6.61 5.89
N CYS A 37 -18.34 -5.70 5.10
CA CYS A 37 -18.36 -4.28 5.45
C CYS A 37 -19.71 -3.60 5.20
N GLN A 38 -20.61 -4.20 4.37
CA GLN A 38 -21.93 -3.66 4.02
C GLN A 38 -21.83 -2.17 3.62
N ALA A 39 -20.87 -1.83 2.77
CA ALA A 39 -20.69 -0.45 2.30
C ALA A 39 -21.89 0.00 1.45
N THR A 40 -22.26 1.27 1.61
CA THR A 40 -23.31 1.95 0.84
C THR A 40 -22.80 3.33 0.44
N VAL A 41 -23.50 4.04 -0.44
CA VAL A 41 -23.16 5.43 -0.78
C VAL A 41 -23.15 6.33 0.46
N GLU A 42 -24.03 6.06 1.44
CA GLU A 42 -24.11 6.83 2.69
C GLU A 42 -23.00 6.43 3.69
N HIS A 43 -22.50 5.20 3.58
CA HIS A 43 -21.41 4.64 4.40
C HIS A 43 -20.42 3.93 3.48
N PRO A 44 -19.58 4.69 2.75
CA PRO A 44 -18.61 4.12 1.81
C PRO A 44 -17.44 3.42 2.53
N VAL A 45 -16.63 2.74 1.75
CA VAL A 45 -15.25 2.41 2.12
C VAL A 45 -14.42 3.68 2.01
N VAL A 46 -13.58 3.95 2.99
CA VAL A 46 -12.64 5.09 2.98
C VAL A 46 -11.22 4.58 2.82
N ASP A 47 -10.56 4.94 1.72
CA ASP A 47 -9.15 4.63 1.47
C ASP A 47 -8.30 5.81 1.94
N ILE A 48 -7.56 5.64 3.05
CA ILE A 48 -6.71 6.68 3.64
C ILE A 48 -5.27 6.56 3.16
N GLY A 49 -4.65 7.72 2.85
CA GLY A 49 -3.34 7.75 2.21
C GLY A 49 -3.39 7.10 0.82
N ALA A 50 -4.45 7.38 0.08
CA ALA A 50 -4.80 6.69 -1.16
C ALA A 50 -3.74 6.84 -2.27
N GLY A 51 -2.87 7.85 -2.17
CA GLY A 51 -1.84 8.12 -3.15
C GLY A 51 -2.44 8.41 -4.53
N THR A 52 -1.98 7.68 -5.54
CA THR A 52 -2.51 7.72 -6.91
C THR A 52 -3.79 6.89 -7.09
N GLY A 53 -4.23 6.15 -6.05
CA GLY A 53 -5.48 5.41 -6.05
C GLY A 53 -5.40 3.95 -6.50
N GLN A 54 -4.27 3.29 -6.37
CA GLN A 54 -4.17 1.87 -6.73
C GLN A 54 -5.17 1.01 -5.97
N LEU A 55 -5.22 1.12 -4.63
CA LEU A 55 -6.17 0.38 -3.80
C LEU A 55 -7.59 0.87 -4.04
N THR A 56 -7.80 2.19 -4.15
CA THR A 56 -9.10 2.80 -4.43
C THR A 56 -9.73 2.23 -5.70
N ARG A 57 -8.96 2.12 -6.80
CA ARG A 57 -9.47 1.56 -8.08
C ARG A 57 -9.86 0.09 -7.96
N VAL A 58 -9.16 -0.69 -7.15
CA VAL A 58 -9.55 -2.09 -6.90
C VAL A 58 -10.87 -2.15 -6.15
N ILE A 59 -11.04 -1.31 -5.12
CA ILE A 59 -12.29 -1.23 -4.34
C ILE A 59 -13.46 -0.83 -5.23
N ASP A 60 -13.28 0.19 -6.07
CA ASP A 60 -14.29 0.68 -7.02
C ASP A 60 -14.65 -0.41 -8.06
N SER A 61 -13.64 -1.11 -8.61
CA SER A 61 -13.85 -2.20 -9.58
C SER A 61 -14.63 -3.40 -9.01
N LEU A 62 -14.58 -3.58 -7.70
CA LEU A 62 -15.37 -4.57 -6.97
C LEU A 62 -16.82 -4.10 -6.69
N GLY A 63 -17.16 -2.87 -7.09
CA GLY A 63 -18.50 -2.31 -6.93
C GLY A 63 -18.79 -1.72 -5.56
N PHE A 64 -17.78 -1.51 -4.71
CA PHE A 64 -17.96 -0.84 -3.43
C PHE A 64 -17.91 0.69 -3.60
N PRO A 65 -18.88 1.45 -3.06
CA PRO A 65 -18.75 2.88 -2.94
C PRO A 65 -17.49 3.24 -2.15
N VAL A 66 -16.62 4.09 -2.72
CA VAL A 66 -15.33 4.43 -2.13
C VAL A 66 -15.09 5.93 -2.11
N VAL A 67 -14.49 6.41 -1.02
CA VAL A 67 -13.96 7.76 -0.87
C VAL A 67 -12.47 7.66 -0.58
N ALA A 68 -11.65 8.32 -1.36
CA ALA A 68 -10.22 8.39 -1.20
C ALA A 68 -9.82 9.65 -0.40
N VAL A 69 -8.93 9.50 0.56
CA VAL A 69 -8.38 10.60 1.37
C VAL A 69 -6.87 10.64 1.18
N GLU A 70 -6.36 11.75 0.59
CA GLU A 70 -4.94 11.91 0.28
C GLU A 70 -4.49 13.35 0.53
N PRO A 71 -3.44 13.58 1.35
CA PRO A 71 -2.98 14.93 1.67
C PRO A 71 -2.21 15.60 0.52
N ASP A 72 -1.44 14.85 -0.30
CA ASP A 72 -0.66 15.46 -1.39
C ASP A 72 -1.54 15.69 -2.62
N GLU A 73 -1.73 16.96 -2.99
CA GLU A 73 -2.53 17.35 -4.16
C GLU A 73 -2.04 16.71 -5.46
N ARG A 74 -0.72 16.53 -5.63
CA ARG A 74 -0.13 15.94 -6.84
C ARG A 74 -0.49 14.46 -6.99
N MET A 75 -0.64 13.77 -5.86
CA MET A 75 -1.10 12.37 -5.82
C MET A 75 -2.62 12.30 -5.94
N ARG A 76 -3.35 13.23 -5.32
CA ARG A 76 -4.80 13.28 -5.32
C ARG A 76 -5.40 13.71 -6.67
N ALA A 77 -4.73 14.59 -7.43
CA ALA A 77 -5.26 15.07 -8.72
C ALA A 77 -5.51 13.96 -9.76
N PRO A 78 -4.67 12.92 -9.92
CA PRO A 78 -5.00 11.75 -10.74
C PRO A 78 -6.24 10.99 -10.25
N LEU A 79 -6.42 10.84 -8.94
CA LEU A 79 -7.59 10.22 -8.33
C LEU A 79 -8.88 10.96 -8.67
N ALA A 80 -8.89 12.28 -8.47
CA ALA A 80 -10.05 13.12 -8.74
C ALA A 80 -10.51 13.06 -10.20
N ARG A 81 -9.57 12.91 -11.14
CA ARG A 81 -9.92 12.73 -12.57
C ARG A 81 -10.61 11.40 -12.87
N GLY A 82 -10.33 10.35 -12.09
CA GLY A 82 -10.92 9.03 -12.28
C GLY A 82 -12.23 8.81 -11.52
N LEU A 83 -12.30 9.29 -10.29
CA LEU A 83 -13.42 9.03 -9.36
C LEU A 83 -14.41 10.20 -9.20
N GLY A 84 -14.03 11.41 -9.65
CA GLY A 84 -14.72 12.66 -9.32
C GLY A 84 -14.13 13.35 -8.09
N GLU A 85 -14.21 14.69 -8.07
CA GLU A 85 -13.65 15.52 -6.99
C GLU A 85 -14.29 15.25 -5.63
N GLU A 86 -15.58 14.90 -5.63
CA GLU A 86 -16.34 14.57 -4.42
C GLU A 86 -15.90 13.28 -3.75
N SER A 87 -15.23 12.38 -4.48
CA SER A 87 -14.72 11.10 -3.98
C SER A 87 -13.22 11.13 -3.66
N ALA A 88 -12.51 12.24 -3.96
CA ALA A 88 -11.08 12.40 -3.73
C ALA A 88 -10.81 13.60 -2.80
N LEU A 89 -10.83 13.36 -1.50
CA LEU A 89 -10.80 14.39 -0.48
C LEU A 89 -9.36 14.71 -0.02
N ALA A 90 -9.12 15.99 0.29
CA ALA A 90 -7.88 16.42 0.93
C ALA A 90 -7.94 16.14 2.43
N GLY A 91 -7.04 15.32 2.94
CA GLY A 91 -6.97 14.95 4.36
C GLY A 91 -5.88 13.94 4.64
N SER A 92 -5.75 13.54 5.89
CA SER A 92 -4.80 12.51 6.33
C SER A 92 -5.48 11.48 7.23
N ALA A 93 -4.76 10.44 7.64
CA ALA A 93 -5.27 9.46 8.59
C ALA A 93 -5.59 10.08 9.96
N GLU A 94 -4.93 11.18 10.29
CA GLU A 94 -5.10 11.94 11.54
C GLU A 94 -6.18 13.03 11.49
N ASP A 95 -6.65 13.37 10.26
CA ASP A 95 -7.68 14.39 10.02
C ASP A 95 -8.46 14.00 8.76
N ILE A 96 -9.48 13.17 8.94
CA ILE A 96 -10.32 12.62 7.87
C ILE A 96 -11.53 13.56 7.69
N PRO A 97 -11.72 14.19 6.51
CA PRO A 97 -12.76 15.21 6.31
C PRO A 97 -14.16 14.60 6.12
N LEU A 98 -14.53 13.70 7.02
CA LEU A 98 -15.84 13.05 7.06
C LEU A 98 -16.47 13.18 8.44
N ARG A 99 -17.81 13.16 8.49
CA ARG A 99 -18.56 13.18 9.76
C ARG A 99 -18.36 11.87 10.56
N ASP A 100 -18.67 11.93 11.84
CA ASP A 100 -18.68 10.76 12.72
C ASP A 100 -19.58 9.65 12.16
N GLY A 101 -19.10 8.42 12.19
CA GLY A 101 -19.83 7.24 11.74
C GLY A 101 -20.14 7.20 10.23
N ALA A 102 -19.44 7.98 9.42
CA ALA A 102 -19.68 8.06 7.97
C ALA A 102 -19.19 6.85 7.19
N ALA A 103 -18.25 6.07 7.70
CA ALA A 103 -17.60 4.98 6.97
C ALA A 103 -18.06 3.60 7.43
N ALA A 104 -18.30 2.69 6.47
CA ALA A 104 -18.51 1.26 6.76
C ALA A 104 -17.18 0.54 7.04
N ALA A 105 -16.14 0.92 6.30
CA ALA A 105 -14.78 0.43 6.49
C ALA A 105 -13.78 1.54 6.19
N VAL A 106 -12.62 1.49 6.84
CA VAL A 106 -11.45 2.30 6.50
C VAL A 106 -10.35 1.33 6.09
N VAL A 107 -9.71 1.60 4.97
CA VAL A 107 -8.56 0.83 4.49
C VAL A 107 -7.38 1.77 4.27
N GLY A 108 -6.16 1.24 4.36
CA GLY A 108 -4.97 2.01 4.03
C GLY A 108 -3.88 1.08 3.49
N GLY A 109 -3.46 1.32 2.25
CA GLY A 109 -2.46 0.52 1.57
C GLY A 109 -1.08 1.16 1.60
N GLN A 110 -0.05 0.45 2.07
CA GLN A 110 1.36 0.88 2.03
C GLN A 110 1.64 2.24 2.72
N MET A 111 0.77 2.70 3.62
CA MET A 111 0.85 4.07 4.16
C MET A 111 1.08 4.15 5.68
N TRP A 112 0.84 3.07 6.43
CA TRP A 112 0.81 3.13 7.90
C TRP A 112 2.13 3.57 8.55
N HIS A 113 3.26 3.38 7.90
CA HIS A 113 4.57 3.87 8.37
C HIS A 113 4.75 5.40 8.30
N TRP A 114 3.79 6.11 7.70
CA TRP A 114 3.74 7.58 7.67
C TRP A 114 2.80 8.16 8.72
N VAL A 115 2.01 7.30 9.38
CA VAL A 115 0.93 7.67 10.29
C VAL A 115 1.46 7.85 11.70
N ARG A 116 0.86 8.78 12.42
CA ARG A 116 0.99 8.90 13.89
C ARG A 116 -0.18 8.16 14.54
N PRO A 117 0.03 6.91 15.01
CA PRO A 117 -1.08 6.07 15.47
C PRO A 117 -1.90 6.68 16.60
N GLU A 118 -1.23 7.43 17.50
CA GLU A 118 -1.87 8.11 18.64
C GLU A 118 -2.92 9.16 18.22
N ALA A 119 -2.80 9.73 17.01
CA ALA A 119 -3.76 10.66 16.45
C ALA A 119 -4.73 9.98 15.48
N ALA A 120 -4.21 9.06 14.66
CA ALA A 120 -5.01 8.42 13.61
C ALA A 120 -6.01 7.38 14.14
N VAL A 121 -5.65 6.61 15.17
CA VAL A 121 -6.54 5.54 15.69
C VAL A 121 -7.85 6.12 16.24
N PRO A 122 -7.85 7.19 17.07
CA PRO A 122 -9.10 7.83 17.48
C PRO A 122 -9.89 8.42 16.31
N GLU A 123 -9.21 9.01 15.33
CA GLU A 123 -9.84 9.63 14.17
C GLU A 123 -10.49 8.60 13.24
N ILE A 124 -9.81 7.49 12.95
CA ILE A 124 -10.38 6.36 12.23
C ILE A 124 -11.57 5.78 13.00
N GLY A 125 -11.43 5.64 14.33
CA GLY A 125 -12.53 5.25 15.21
C GLY A 125 -13.71 6.20 15.12
N ARG A 126 -13.50 7.51 15.03
CA ARG A 126 -14.56 8.52 14.90
C ARG A 126 -15.36 8.35 13.61
N VAL A 127 -14.68 8.22 12.48
CA VAL A 127 -15.36 8.15 11.16
C VAL A 127 -16.00 6.79 10.87
N LEU A 128 -15.53 5.71 11.47
CA LEU A 128 -16.14 4.40 11.34
C LEU A 128 -17.50 4.35 12.06
N ARG A 129 -18.50 3.76 11.44
CA ARG A 129 -19.73 3.38 12.14
C ARG A 129 -19.48 2.26 13.17
N PRO A 130 -20.34 2.07 14.18
CA PRO A 130 -20.24 0.92 15.09
C PRO A 130 -20.18 -0.40 14.31
N GLY A 131 -19.24 -1.29 14.66
CA GLY A 131 -19.01 -2.54 13.97
C GLY A 131 -18.26 -2.44 12.64
N GLY A 132 -17.92 -1.23 12.19
CA GLY A 132 -17.05 -1.01 11.03
C GLY A 132 -15.63 -1.53 11.27
N SER A 133 -14.82 -1.64 10.23
CA SER A 133 -13.48 -2.21 10.31
C SER A 133 -12.41 -1.23 9.78
N MET A 134 -11.22 -1.28 10.40
CA MET A 134 -9.98 -0.73 9.84
C MET A 134 -9.13 -1.87 9.31
N THR A 135 -8.60 -1.72 8.08
CA THR A 135 -7.66 -2.67 7.49
C THR A 135 -6.41 -1.97 6.97
N ILE A 136 -5.24 -2.44 7.39
CA ILE A 136 -3.95 -2.02 6.87
C ILE A 136 -3.47 -3.09 5.90
N VAL A 137 -3.16 -2.70 4.66
CA VAL A 137 -2.71 -3.62 3.62
C VAL A 137 -1.25 -3.33 3.25
N TRP A 138 -0.45 -4.39 3.23
CA TRP A 138 0.93 -4.36 2.77
C TRP A 138 1.15 -5.31 1.62
N ILE A 139 1.92 -4.90 0.63
CA ILE A 139 2.46 -5.76 -0.40
C ILE A 139 3.97 -5.85 -0.20
N LEU A 140 4.44 -7.04 0.06
CA LEU A 140 5.83 -7.35 0.35
C LEU A 140 6.36 -8.31 -0.71
N ARG A 141 7.62 -8.20 -1.08
CA ARG A 141 8.27 -9.27 -1.86
C ARG A 141 8.35 -10.53 -1.02
N ASP A 142 8.19 -11.70 -1.67
CA ASP A 142 8.29 -12.98 -0.98
C ASP A 142 9.77 -13.39 -0.83
N ASP A 143 10.33 -13.12 0.34
CA ASP A 143 11.72 -13.48 0.68
C ASP A 143 11.92 -14.94 1.09
N ASN A 144 10.88 -15.74 1.10
CA ASN A 144 11.05 -17.19 1.11
C ASN A 144 11.68 -17.67 -0.20
N VAL A 145 11.54 -16.90 -1.27
CA VAL A 145 12.18 -17.17 -2.56
C VAL A 145 13.64 -16.71 -2.53
N ARG A 146 14.56 -17.61 -2.88
CA ARG A 146 16.00 -17.43 -2.73
C ARG A 146 16.53 -16.19 -3.44
N TRP A 147 16.24 -16.03 -4.73
CA TRP A 147 16.76 -14.90 -5.51
C TRP A 147 16.20 -13.54 -5.03
N VAL A 148 14.99 -13.53 -4.47
CA VAL A 148 14.40 -12.32 -3.87
C VAL A 148 15.15 -11.90 -2.61
N ARG A 149 15.63 -12.85 -1.79
CA ARG A 149 16.50 -12.53 -0.65
C ARG A 149 17.84 -11.98 -1.12
N GLU A 150 18.47 -12.63 -2.10
CA GLU A 150 19.74 -12.17 -2.67
C GLU A 150 19.59 -10.75 -3.26
N LEU A 151 18.46 -10.47 -3.94
CA LEU A 151 18.13 -9.13 -4.41
C LEU A 151 18.04 -8.12 -3.25
N ALA A 152 17.43 -8.51 -2.14
CA ALA A 152 17.28 -7.65 -0.96
C ALA A 152 18.62 -7.36 -0.24
N GLU A 153 19.66 -8.18 -0.44
CA GLU A 153 20.99 -7.95 0.10
C GLU A 153 21.78 -6.88 -0.67
N VAL A 154 21.53 -6.73 -1.96
CA VAL A 154 22.28 -5.81 -2.84
C VAL A 154 21.54 -4.52 -3.15
N VAL A 155 20.24 -4.47 -2.95
CA VAL A 155 19.42 -3.30 -3.21
C VAL A 155 18.93 -2.73 -1.87
N SER A 156 19.12 -1.43 -1.67
CA SER A 156 18.65 -0.68 -0.48
C SER A 156 17.12 -0.62 -0.41
N LEU A 157 16.50 -1.79 -0.30
CA LEU A 157 15.05 -1.89 -0.16
C LEU A 157 14.64 -1.46 1.26
N PRO A 158 13.45 -0.86 1.42
CA PRO A 158 12.99 -0.47 2.74
C PRO A 158 13.07 -1.66 3.67
N ASP A 159 13.68 -1.42 4.82
CA ASP A 159 13.74 -2.40 5.90
C ASP A 159 12.34 -2.94 6.14
N ARG A 160 12.20 -4.26 6.05
CA ARG A 160 10.91 -4.90 6.23
C ARG A 160 10.43 -4.52 7.58
N LEU A 161 9.37 -3.81 7.57
CA LEU A 161 8.48 -3.57 8.67
C LEU A 161 8.98 -4.24 9.95
N SER A 162 9.90 -3.59 10.66
CA SER A 162 10.48 -4.08 11.93
C SER A 162 9.41 -4.34 13.01
N TRP A 163 8.19 -3.82 12.79
CA TRP A 163 7.00 -4.10 13.57
C TRP A 163 6.22 -5.34 13.08
N PHE A 164 6.75 -6.04 12.05
CA PHE A 164 6.08 -7.12 11.34
C PHE A 164 6.81 -8.46 11.44
N ASP A 165 7.68 -8.62 12.39
CA ASP A 165 8.49 -9.85 12.61
C ASP A 165 7.67 -11.09 12.99
N GLY A 166 6.36 -11.02 12.86
CA GLY A 166 5.44 -12.13 13.12
C GLY A 166 5.14 -12.37 14.59
N ALA A 167 5.86 -11.74 15.50
CA ALA A 167 5.68 -11.95 16.94
C ALA A 167 4.74 -10.93 17.58
N SER A 168 4.53 -9.77 16.97
CA SER A 168 3.68 -8.73 17.50
C SER A 168 2.96 -7.97 16.41
N VAL A 169 1.81 -8.49 16.00
CA VAL A 169 0.84 -7.66 15.27
C VAL A 169 0.43 -6.54 16.22
N PRO A 170 0.77 -5.27 15.94
CA PRO A 170 0.47 -4.20 16.86
C PRO A 170 -1.05 -4.09 17.00
N SER A 171 -1.52 -4.05 18.24
CA SER A 171 -2.90 -3.69 18.53
C SER A 171 -3.11 -2.22 18.19
N LEU A 172 -4.21 -1.88 17.50
CA LEU A 172 -4.62 -0.49 17.35
C LEU A 172 -5.02 0.13 18.70
N GLY A 173 -5.30 -0.69 19.73
CA GLY A 173 -5.89 -0.23 20.98
C GLY A 173 -7.36 0.15 20.84
N ASP A 174 -7.95 0.75 21.90
CA ASP A 174 -9.33 1.21 21.85
C ASP A 174 -9.53 2.26 20.74
N PRO A 175 -10.65 2.20 19.99
CA PRO A 175 -11.82 1.35 20.19
C PRO A 175 -11.81 0.02 19.40
N PHE A 176 -10.65 -0.47 18.98
CA PHE A 176 -10.55 -1.63 18.10
C PHE A 176 -10.35 -2.95 18.86
N GLY A 177 -10.80 -4.03 18.25
CA GLY A 177 -10.49 -5.40 18.66
C GLY A 177 -9.09 -5.84 18.19
N PRO A 178 -8.74 -7.11 18.41
CA PRO A 178 -7.49 -7.66 17.88
C PRO A 178 -7.51 -7.70 16.36
N PHE A 179 -6.33 -7.66 15.76
CA PHE A 179 -6.19 -7.86 14.33
C PHE A 179 -6.47 -9.30 13.90
N VAL A 180 -7.13 -9.42 12.76
CA VAL A 180 -7.20 -10.66 11.96
C VAL A 180 -6.28 -10.47 10.76
N LEU A 181 -5.32 -11.37 10.58
CA LEU A 181 -4.41 -11.37 9.44
C LEU A 181 -4.98 -12.24 8.32
N ARG A 182 -4.98 -11.70 7.10
CA ARG A 182 -5.14 -12.44 5.85
C ARG A 182 -3.93 -12.24 4.96
N GLU A 183 -3.49 -13.31 4.30
CA GLU A 183 -2.33 -13.27 3.42
C GLU A 183 -2.70 -13.90 2.07
N GLN A 184 -2.12 -13.34 1.00
CA GLN A 184 -2.25 -13.87 -0.35
C GLN A 184 -0.93 -13.70 -1.10
N SER A 185 -0.36 -14.82 -1.54
CA SER A 185 0.79 -14.81 -2.45
C SER A 185 0.32 -14.59 -3.88
N PHE A 186 1.08 -13.83 -4.65
CA PHE A 186 0.85 -13.59 -6.06
C PHE A 186 2.16 -13.23 -6.77
N THR A 187 2.15 -13.28 -8.09
CA THR A 187 3.30 -12.92 -8.92
C THR A 187 2.93 -11.74 -9.81
N GLN A 188 3.85 -10.78 -9.94
CA GLN A 188 3.76 -9.73 -10.94
C GLN A 188 4.80 -9.99 -12.02
N GLU A 189 4.34 -10.00 -13.27
CA GLU A 189 5.18 -10.13 -14.45
C GLU A 189 5.50 -8.75 -15.03
N PHE A 190 6.75 -8.55 -15.44
CA PHE A 190 7.18 -7.37 -16.19
C PHE A 190 8.45 -7.68 -16.99
N ALA A 191 8.71 -6.90 -18.04
CA ALA A 191 9.91 -7.09 -18.85
C ALA A 191 11.18 -6.86 -18.00
N VAL A 192 12.23 -7.66 -18.21
CA VAL A 192 13.49 -7.55 -17.45
C VAL A 192 14.11 -6.14 -17.55
N GLU A 193 13.91 -5.47 -18.65
CA GLU A 193 14.35 -4.09 -18.89
C GLU A 193 13.65 -3.08 -17.95
N GLN A 194 12.48 -3.42 -17.42
CA GLN A 194 11.71 -2.60 -16.47
C GLN A 194 12.16 -2.80 -15.02
N LEU A 195 13.00 -3.81 -14.74
CA LEU A 195 13.47 -4.09 -13.36
C LEU A 195 14.15 -2.89 -12.71
N PRO A 196 15.07 -2.16 -13.38
CA PRO A 196 15.66 -0.94 -12.81
C PRO A 196 14.62 0.12 -12.45
N ASP A 197 13.65 0.38 -13.32
CA ASP A 197 12.61 1.36 -13.09
C ASP A 197 11.64 0.91 -11.98
N HIS A 198 11.30 -0.39 -11.92
CA HIS A 198 10.54 -0.96 -10.81
C HIS A 198 11.26 -0.72 -9.47
N LEU A 199 12.56 -1.00 -9.40
CA LEU A 199 13.34 -0.81 -8.18
C LEU A 199 13.47 0.67 -7.80
N ARG A 200 13.60 1.59 -8.75
CA ARG A 200 13.60 3.04 -8.51
C ARG A 200 12.29 3.57 -7.95
N THR A 201 11.19 2.84 -8.05
CA THR A 201 9.93 3.23 -7.36
C THR A 201 10.05 3.20 -5.83
N TYR A 202 11.07 2.56 -5.28
CA TYR A 202 11.38 2.58 -3.85
C TYR A 202 12.30 3.77 -3.54
N SER A 203 11.84 4.69 -2.68
CA SER A 203 12.59 5.90 -2.34
C SER A 203 13.97 5.63 -1.75
N SER A 204 14.14 4.51 -1.03
CA SER A 204 15.43 4.08 -0.49
C SER A 204 16.42 3.72 -1.58
N VAL A 205 15.95 3.17 -2.69
CA VAL A 205 16.78 2.87 -3.88
C VAL A 205 17.04 4.15 -4.68
N ALA A 206 15.96 4.88 -5.00
CA ALA A 206 16.07 6.09 -5.84
C ALA A 206 16.98 7.17 -5.24
N LEU A 207 17.15 7.21 -3.92
CA LEU A 207 17.96 8.18 -3.20
C LEU A 207 19.31 7.62 -2.73
N ALA A 208 19.66 6.38 -3.10
CA ALA A 208 20.95 5.79 -2.76
C ALA A 208 22.09 6.42 -3.60
N ASP A 209 23.25 6.67 -2.97
CA ASP A 209 24.41 7.24 -3.65
C ASP A 209 25.00 6.29 -4.71
N ASP A 210 24.81 4.98 -4.54
CA ASP A 210 25.28 3.88 -5.38
C ASP A 210 24.14 3.20 -6.19
N VAL A 211 23.07 3.94 -6.49
CA VAL A 211 21.86 3.40 -7.13
C VAL A 211 22.16 2.61 -8.41
N GLU A 212 23.05 3.09 -9.28
CA GLU A 212 23.37 2.42 -10.55
C GLU A 212 24.10 1.08 -10.32
N ASP A 213 24.95 0.98 -9.31
CA ASP A 213 25.63 -0.27 -8.93
C ASP A 213 24.64 -1.27 -8.37
N GLN A 214 23.69 -0.83 -7.54
CA GLN A 214 22.60 -1.66 -7.01
C GLN A 214 21.71 -2.21 -8.12
N LEU A 215 21.32 -1.37 -9.09
CA LEU A 215 20.48 -1.79 -10.20
C LEU A 215 21.20 -2.77 -11.13
N ALA A 216 22.50 -2.54 -11.40
CA ALA A 216 23.31 -3.47 -12.19
C ALA A 216 23.45 -4.82 -11.46
N ALA A 217 23.62 -4.83 -10.14
CA ALA A 217 23.65 -6.06 -9.34
C ALA A 217 22.29 -6.79 -9.37
N ALA A 218 21.19 -6.07 -9.29
CA ALA A 218 19.84 -6.65 -9.38
C ALA A 218 19.61 -7.37 -10.72
N VAL A 219 20.00 -6.75 -11.84
CA VAL A 219 19.89 -7.37 -13.17
C VAL A 219 20.74 -8.64 -13.26
N ARG A 220 21.95 -8.65 -12.70
CA ARG A 220 22.80 -9.88 -12.66
C ARG A 220 22.15 -10.99 -11.84
N ILE A 221 21.59 -10.69 -10.65
CA ILE A 221 20.90 -11.70 -9.84
C ILE A 221 19.77 -12.34 -10.63
N VAL A 222 18.89 -11.55 -11.27
CA VAL A 222 17.81 -12.09 -12.07
C VAL A 222 18.32 -12.95 -13.22
N ALA A 223 19.42 -12.55 -13.88
CA ALA A 223 20.03 -13.35 -14.98
C ALA A 223 20.65 -14.66 -14.52
N GLU A 224 21.14 -14.75 -13.26
CA GLU A 224 21.75 -15.95 -12.67
C GLU A 224 20.70 -16.94 -12.11
N HIS A 225 19.43 -16.52 -12.01
CA HIS A 225 18.34 -17.31 -11.46
C HIS A 225 17.27 -17.63 -12.53
N PRO A 226 17.33 -18.80 -13.19
CA PRO A 226 16.33 -19.17 -14.21
C PRO A 226 14.89 -19.18 -13.69
N GLU A 227 14.70 -19.38 -12.39
CA GLU A 227 13.40 -19.33 -11.71
C GLU A 227 12.86 -17.92 -11.51
N ALA A 228 13.66 -16.88 -11.74
CA ALA A 228 13.22 -15.48 -11.63
C ALA A 228 12.36 -15.02 -12.82
N GLY A 229 12.30 -15.81 -13.88
CA GLY A 229 11.47 -15.52 -15.04
C GLY A 229 11.88 -16.30 -16.28
N VAL A 230 11.14 -16.10 -17.36
CA VAL A 230 11.33 -16.80 -18.64
C VAL A 230 11.34 -15.80 -19.80
N ALA A 231 12.25 -15.99 -20.75
CA ALA A 231 12.26 -15.29 -22.05
C ALA A 231 12.22 -13.74 -21.96
N GLY A 232 12.95 -13.15 -21.00
CA GLY A 232 13.01 -11.69 -20.85
C GLY A 232 11.88 -11.10 -19.98
N VAL A 233 11.08 -11.93 -19.35
CA VAL A 233 10.05 -11.54 -18.37
C VAL A 233 10.51 -11.93 -16.97
N VAL A 234 10.43 -11.01 -16.03
CA VAL A 234 10.66 -11.27 -14.59
C VAL A 234 9.32 -11.62 -13.95
N GLU A 235 9.28 -12.73 -13.24
CA GLU A 235 8.16 -13.15 -12.40
C GLU A 235 8.44 -12.83 -10.93
N MET A 236 8.16 -11.59 -10.52
CA MET A 236 8.45 -11.12 -9.15
C MET A 236 7.38 -11.63 -8.18
N PRO A 237 7.76 -12.49 -7.21
CA PRO A 237 6.80 -12.99 -6.22
C PRO A 237 6.56 -11.97 -5.11
N PHE A 238 5.29 -11.82 -4.73
CA PHE A 238 4.83 -10.95 -3.66
C PHE A 238 3.90 -11.70 -2.69
N VAL A 239 3.84 -11.17 -1.47
CA VAL A 239 2.83 -11.54 -0.47
C VAL A 239 2.09 -10.27 -0.06
N ALA A 240 0.79 -10.23 -0.31
CA ALA A 240 -0.09 -9.21 0.23
C ALA A 240 -0.56 -9.65 1.63
N LYS A 241 -0.43 -8.76 2.62
CA LYS A 241 -0.84 -8.98 4.01
C LYS A 241 -1.84 -7.91 4.42
N ALA A 242 -3.02 -8.34 4.86
CA ALA A 242 -4.09 -7.47 5.32
C ALA A 242 -4.37 -7.71 6.82
N PHE A 243 -4.24 -6.67 7.62
CA PHE A 243 -4.50 -6.64 9.06
C PHE A 243 -5.79 -5.90 9.30
N SER A 244 -6.84 -6.61 9.65
CA SER A 244 -8.17 -6.07 9.87
C SER A 244 -8.54 -6.09 11.35
N ALA A 245 -9.04 -4.97 11.89
CA ALA A 245 -9.58 -4.87 13.24
C ALA A 245 -10.97 -4.23 13.20
N ARG A 246 -11.93 -4.76 13.98
CA ARG A 246 -13.28 -4.19 14.08
C ARG A 246 -13.35 -3.14 15.18
N ARG A 247 -14.05 -2.05 14.92
CA ARG A 247 -14.49 -1.10 15.93
C ARG A 247 -15.56 -1.77 16.81
N ARG A 248 -15.31 -1.74 18.12
CA ARG A 248 -16.25 -2.18 19.18
C ARG A 248 -17.38 -1.21 19.40
#